data_11b404a475b95fbd615243b652f97807
#
_entry.id   11b404a475b95fbd615243b652f97807
#
_cell.length_a   1.000
_cell.length_b   1.000
_cell.length_c   1.000
_cell.angle_alpha   90.00
_cell.angle_beta   90.00
_cell.angle_gamma   90.00
#
_symmetry.space_group_name_H-M   'P 1'
#
loop_
_entity.id
_entity.type
_entity.pdbx_description
1 polymer ?
#
loop_
_entity_poly.entity_id
_entity_poly.type
_entity_poly.pdbx_seq_one_letter_code
_entity_poly.pdbx_strand_id
1 'polypeptide(L)'
;NLDICLILNQLTVNISQYLCAELGTFLTVPIASALGLSLKESASVAMVGGADGPMVLFTSLALAKHLFVPITVVAYLYLGLTYGGYPYLVKLLVPKRLRAIKMTSKKPPKNYDAKVKLAFSAILCAVLCFLFPVASPLFFSLFLGVAVRESGMKHIYDFVSGPLLYGSTFMLGLLLGVLCDAHLLLDPKILKLLVLGMGALLLSGIGGIIGGYIMYFIKRGNYNPVIGIAAVSCVPTTAKVAQKIVSKDNPNSFILGDALGANISGVITSAIITGIYITIIPYL
;
A
#
# COMPACT_ATOMS: atom_id res chain seq x y z
N ASN A 1 4.78 11.14 1.64
CA ASN A 1 4.73 12.25 0.67
C ASN A 1 3.75 11.93 -0.44
N LEU A 2 2.47 12.19 -0.18
CA LEU A 2 1.40 12.00 -1.14
C LEU A 2 1.46 13.11 -2.19
N ASP A 3 1.71 12.79 -3.47
CA ASP A 3 1.70 13.76 -4.54
C ASP A 3 0.34 13.74 -5.26
N ILE A 4 -0.51 14.71 -4.94
CA ILE A 4 -1.86 14.81 -5.50
C ILE A 4 -1.86 15.02 -7.01
N CYS A 5 -0.83 15.64 -7.57
CA CYS A 5 -0.72 15.73 -9.02
C CYS A 5 -0.63 14.36 -9.68
N LEU A 6 0.12 13.43 -9.06
CA LEU A 6 0.21 12.04 -9.54
C LEU A 6 -1.14 11.32 -9.38
N ILE A 7 -1.83 11.56 -8.26
CA ILE A 7 -3.15 10.98 -8.02
C ILE A 7 -4.15 11.48 -9.05
N LEU A 8 -4.34 12.79 -9.19
CA LEU A 8 -5.32 13.38 -10.12
C LEU A 8 -5.08 13.00 -11.59
N ASN A 9 -3.80 12.83 -11.97
CA ASN A 9 -3.45 12.39 -13.32
C ASN A 9 -3.65 10.89 -13.56
N GLN A 10 -3.69 10.08 -12.50
CA GLN A 10 -3.74 8.62 -12.61
C GLN A 10 -5.05 8.00 -12.09
N LEU A 11 -5.79 8.70 -11.23
CA LEU A 11 -6.97 8.16 -10.54
C LEU A 11 -8.05 7.66 -11.52
N THR A 12 -8.29 8.37 -12.61
CA THR A 12 -9.32 8.03 -13.60
C THR A 12 -8.93 6.87 -14.51
N VAL A 13 -7.63 6.56 -14.60
CA VAL A 13 -7.14 5.60 -15.61
C VAL A 13 -6.86 4.21 -15.00
N ASN A 14 -6.58 4.13 -13.70
CA ASN A 14 -5.96 2.94 -13.11
C ASN A 14 -6.75 2.30 -11.94
N ILE A 15 -8.04 2.64 -11.75
CA ILE A 15 -8.85 2.06 -10.63
C ILE A 15 -8.82 0.53 -10.63
N SER A 16 -8.92 -0.10 -11.81
CA SER A 16 -8.86 -1.56 -11.94
C SER A 16 -7.53 -2.13 -11.43
N GLN A 17 -6.41 -1.42 -11.66
CA GLN A 17 -5.09 -1.84 -11.22
C GLN A 17 -4.98 -1.82 -9.69
N TYR A 18 -5.55 -0.80 -9.04
CA TYR A 18 -5.50 -0.67 -7.58
C TYR A 18 -6.37 -1.72 -6.90
N LEU A 19 -7.58 -1.94 -7.40
CA LEU A 19 -8.46 -3.00 -6.89
C LEU A 19 -7.83 -4.39 -7.07
N CYS A 20 -7.17 -4.65 -8.20
CA CYS A 20 -6.45 -5.90 -8.39
C CYS A 20 -5.27 -6.07 -7.42
N ALA A 21 -4.57 -4.99 -7.06
CA ALA A 21 -3.47 -5.05 -6.10
C ALA A 21 -3.94 -5.37 -4.67
N GLU A 22 -5.23 -5.17 -4.37
CA GLU A 22 -5.83 -5.53 -3.08
C GLU A 22 -6.45 -6.94 -3.07
N LEU A 23 -6.22 -7.76 -4.10
CA LEU A 23 -6.71 -9.14 -4.13
C LEU A 23 -6.27 -9.95 -2.90
N GLY A 24 -5.05 -9.74 -2.42
CA GLY A 24 -4.57 -10.37 -1.21
C GLY A 24 -5.38 -9.97 0.02
N THR A 25 -5.71 -8.68 0.13
CA THR A 25 -6.52 -8.14 1.23
C THR A 25 -7.93 -8.73 1.23
N PHE A 26 -8.55 -8.90 0.05
CA PHE A 26 -9.90 -9.47 -0.06
C PHE A 26 -9.93 -10.99 0.09
N LEU A 27 -9.06 -11.71 -0.64
CA LEU A 27 -9.09 -13.17 -0.68
C LEU A 27 -8.58 -13.82 0.61
N THR A 28 -7.72 -13.15 1.36
CA THR A 28 -7.20 -13.69 2.62
C THR A 28 -8.28 -13.74 3.71
N VAL A 29 -9.29 -12.88 3.68
CA VAL A 29 -10.40 -12.93 4.66
C VAL A 29 -11.11 -14.28 4.66
N PRO A 30 -11.68 -14.77 3.53
CA PRO A 30 -12.34 -16.07 3.50
C PRO A 30 -11.37 -17.23 3.76
N ILE A 31 -10.12 -17.14 3.28
CA ILE A 31 -9.11 -18.18 3.52
C ILE A 31 -8.79 -18.29 5.01
N ALA A 32 -8.55 -17.17 5.69
CA ALA A 32 -8.25 -17.14 7.11
C ALA A 32 -9.44 -17.61 7.96
N SER A 33 -10.66 -17.22 7.58
CA SER A 33 -11.88 -17.68 8.22
C SER A 33 -12.08 -19.19 8.06
N ALA A 34 -11.80 -19.76 6.88
CA ALA A 34 -11.82 -21.21 6.65
C ALA A 34 -10.78 -21.97 7.48
N LEU A 35 -9.67 -21.32 7.86
CA LEU A 35 -8.64 -21.88 8.74
C LEU A 35 -8.97 -21.72 10.25
N GLY A 36 -10.17 -21.25 10.56
CA GLY A 36 -10.69 -21.16 11.93
C GLY A 36 -10.41 -19.86 12.67
N LEU A 37 -9.97 -18.79 11.97
CA LEU A 37 -9.92 -17.46 12.57
C LEU A 37 -11.30 -16.81 12.56
N SER A 38 -11.60 -16.00 13.59
CA SER A 38 -12.79 -15.15 13.58
C SER A 38 -12.73 -14.14 12.43
N LEU A 39 -13.87 -13.60 12.02
CA LEU A 39 -13.92 -12.62 10.92
C LEU A 39 -13.08 -11.37 11.22
N LYS A 40 -13.03 -10.93 12.49
CA LYS A 40 -12.21 -9.80 12.96
C LYS A 40 -10.72 -10.08 12.85
N GLU A 41 -10.29 -11.29 13.25
CA GLU A 41 -8.90 -11.74 13.12
C GLU A 41 -8.50 -11.92 11.67
N SER A 42 -9.39 -12.52 10.87
CA SER A 42 -9.19 -12.74 9.43
C SER A 42 -8.97 -11.43 8.67
N ALA A 43 -9.82 -10.42 8.95
CA ALA A 43 -9.66 -9.11 8.35
C ALA A 43 -8.36 -8.41 8.79
N SER A 44 -8.00 -8.54 10.07
CA SER A 44 -6.77 -7.94 10.59
C SER A 44 -5.52 -8.51 9.92
N VAL A 45 -5.47 -9.83 9.73
CA VAL A 45 -4.36 -10.48 9.02
C VAL A 45 -4.38 -10.18 7.51
N ALA A 46 -5.56 -10.11 6.92
CA ALA A 46 -5.73 -9.84 5.49
C ALA A 46 -5.16 -8.47 5.08
N MET A 47 -5.21 -7.48 5.99
CA MET A 47 -4.62 -6.16 5.74
C MET A 47 -3.10 -6.18 5.50
N VAL A 48 -2.40 -7.24 5.90
CA VAL A 48 -0.99 -7.45 5.54
C VAL A 48 -0.80 -7.49 4.02
N GLY A 49 -1.81 -7.95 3.28
CA GLY A 49 -1.80 -7.97 1.81
C GLY A 49 -1.64 -6.59 1.17
N GLY A 50 -2.20 -5.55 1.78
CA GLY A 50 -2.02 -4.17 1.33
C GLY A 50 -0.57 -3.67 1.46
N ALA A 51 0.27 -4.36 2.24
CA ALA A 51 1.66 -4.01 2.51
C ALA A 51 1.86 -2.59 3.07
N ASP A 52 0.85 -2.08 3.77
CA ASP A 52 0.84 -0.77 4.41
C ASP A 52 0.87 -0.92 5.94
N GLY A 53 2.04 -0.68 6.54
CA GLY A 53 2.25 -0.87 7.98
C GLY A 53 1.23 -0.12 8.85
N PRO A 54 1.04 1.19 8.70
CA PRO A 54 0.04 1.96 9.43
C PRO A 54 -1.38 1.40 9.35
N MET A 55 -1.82 0.93 8.17
CA MET A 55 -3.14 0.36 7.96
C MET A 55 -3.30 -0.97 8.70
N VAL A 56 -2.28 -1.82 8.65
CA VAL A 56 -2.25 -3.10 9.40
C VAL A 56 -2.31 -2.85 10.91
N LEU A 57 -1.51 -1.91 11.41
CA LEU A 57 -1.51 -1.52 12.83
C LEU A 57 -2.89 -1.05 13.28
N PHE A 58 -3.47 -0.14 12.52
CA PHE A 58 -4.75 0.46 12.87
C PHE A 58 -5.89 -0.57 12.85
N THR A 59 -5.94 -1.42 11.82
CA THR A 59 -6.95 -2.48 11.69
C THR A 59 -6.82 -3.52 12.80
N SER A 60 -5.61 -4.00 13.08
CA SER A 60 -5.38 -5.02 14.12
C SER A 60 -5.69 -4.47 15.52
N LEU A 61 -5.36 -3.21 15.80
CA LEU A 61 -5.69 -2.56 17.06
C LEU A 61 -7.22 -2.39 17.25
N ALA A 62 -7.94 -2.11 16.16
CA ALA A 62 -9.38 -1.89 16.20
C ALA A 62 -10.19 -3.20 16.25
N LEU A 63 -9.79 -4.23 15.47
CA LEU A 63 -10.57 -5.45 15.29
C LEU A 63 -10.07 -6.65 16.11
N ALA A 64 -8.76 -6.79 16.27
CA ALA A 64 -8.13 -7.97 16.91
C ALA A 64 -6.97 -7.55 17.83
N LYS A 65 -7.28 -6.76 18.85
CA LYS A 65 -6.28 -6.18 19.76
C LYS A 65 -5.35 -7.21 20.40
N HIS A 66 -5.85 -8.41 20.69
CA HIS A 66 -5.05 -9.51 21.26
C HIS A 66 -4.02 -10.08 20.28
N LEU A 67 -4.23 -9.90 18.96
CA LEU A 67 -3.28 -10.29 17.91
C LEU A 67 -2.46 -9.10 17.36
N PHE A 68 -2.58 -7.92 17.97
CA PHE A 68 -1.92 -6.70 17.50
C PHE A 68 -0.41 -6.90 17.34
N VAL A 69 0.26 -7.43 18.37
CA VAL A 69 1.72 -7.63 18.35
C VAL A 69 2.12 -8.67 17.30
N PRO A 70 1.57 -9.90 17.29
CA PRO A 70 1.89 -10.88 16.27
C PRO A 70 1.65 -10.39 14.83
N ILE A 71 0.50 -9.79 14.55
CA ILE A 71 0.18 -9.29 13.20
C ILE A 71 1.13 -8.18 12.80
N THR A 72 1.50 -7.29 13.73
CA THR A 72 2.44 -6.21 13.48
C THR A 72 3.82 -6.75 13.15
N VAL A 73 4.33 -7.70 13.93
CA VAL A 73 5.63 -8.34 13.66
C VAL A 73 5.63 -9.01 12.30
N VAL A 74 4.58 -9.77 11.97
CA VAL A 74 4.39 -10.39 10.66
C VAL A 74 4.42 -9.35 9.56
N ALA A 75 3.67 -8.24 9.69
CA ALA A 75 3.61 -7.18 8.70
C ALA A 75 4.98 -6.55 8.42
N TYR A 76 5.74 -6.24 9.48
CA TYR A 76 7.07 -5.62 9.29
C TYR A 76 8.13 -6.59 8.75
N LEU A 77 8.09 -7.87 9.14
CA LEU A 77 8.95 -8.89 8.54
C LEU A 77 8.72 -9.00 7.03
N TYR A 78 7.48 -8.89 6.59
CA TYR A 78 7.13 -9.04 5.18
C TYR A 78 7.38 -7.81 4.32
N LEU A 79 7.55 -6.62 4.91
CA LEU A 79 8.08 -5.49 4.15
C LEU A 79 9.44 -5.81 3.53
N GLY A 80 10.28 -6.58 4.25
CA GLY A 80 11.53 -7.12 3.70
C GLY A 80 11.29 -8.09 2.53
N LEU A 81 10.22 -8.90 2.60
CA LEU A 81 9.86 -9.86 1.56
C LEU A 81 9.39 -9.16 0.27
N THR A 82 8.69 -8.04 0.35
CA THR A 82 8.31 -7.26 -0.85
C THR A 82 9.54 -6.79 -1.62
N TYR A 83 10.59 -6.36 -0.93
CA TYR A 83 11.84 -5.94 -1.55
C TYR A 83 12.62 -7.11 -2.17
N GLY A 84 12.69 -8.25 -1.46
CA GLY A 84 13.44 -9.44 -1.88
C GLY A 84 12.66 -10.37 -2.82
N GLY A 85 11.37 -10.62 -2.53
CA GLY A 85 10.52 -11.61 -3.21
C GLY A 85 9.85 -11.10 -4.49
N TYR A 86 9.37 -9.87 -4.51
CA TYR A 86 8.67 -9.30 -5.66
C TYR A 86 9.50 -9.25 -6.95
N PRO A 87 10.83 -9.02 -6.94
CA PRO A 87 11.63 -9.16 -8.15
C PRO A 87 11.53 -10.53 -8.81
N TYR A 88 11.47 -11.60 -8.03
CA TYR A 88 11.30 -12.96 -8.54
C TYR A 88 9.89 -13.18 -9.09
N LEU A 89 8.88 -12.73 -8.37
CA LEU A 89 7.48 -12.79 -8.79
C LEU A 89 7.27 -12.07 -10.15
N VAL A 90 7.79 -10.86 -10.28
CA VAL A 90 7.72 -10.10 -11.55
C VAL A 90 8.45 -10.80 -12.67
N LYS A 91 9.63 -11.37 -12.42
CA LYS A 91 10.37 -12.11 -13.45
C LYS A 91 9.65 -13.39 -13.90
N LEU A 92 8.93 -14.03 -12.98
CA LEU A 92 8.16 -15.24 -13.27
C LEU A 92 6.90 -14.93 -14.10
N LEU A 93 6.18 -13.88 -13.73
CA LEU A 93 4.86 -13.57 -14.31
C LEU A 93 4.91 -12.61 -15.51
N VAL A 94 5.96 -11.77 -15.62
CA VAL A 94 6.08 -10.80 -16.71
C VAL A 94 7.26 -11.17 -17.62
N PRO A 95 7.03 -11.52 -18.89
CA PRO A 95 8.10 -11.82 -19.85
C PRO A 95 9.05 -10.63 -20.05
N LYS A 96 10.32 -10.91 -20.32
CA LYS A 96 11.37 -9.88 -20.52
C LYS A 96 10.98 -8.84 -21.56
N ARG A 97 10.32 -9.26 -22.65
CA ARG A 97 9.83 -8.37 -23.73
C ARG A 97 8.89 -7.28 -23.18
N LEU A 98 8.00 -7.64 -22.26
CA LEU A 98 7.03 -6.69 -21.67
C LEU A 98 7.67 -5.82 -20.59
N ARG A 99 8.64 -6.38 -19.83
CA ARG A 99 9.40 -5.59 -18.84
C ARG A 99 10.27 -4.51 -19.49
N ALA A 100 10.71 -4.74 -20.73
CA ALA A 100 11.56 -3.80 -21.48
C ALA A 100 10.76 -2.68 -22.16
N ILE A 101 9.43 -2.63 -22.06
CA ILE A 101 8.59 -1.61 -22.68
C ILE A 101 8.98 -0.23 -22.12
N LYS A 102 9.30 0.69 -23.01
CA LYS A 102 9.56 2.08 -22.68
C LYS A 102 8.24 2.84 -22.59
N MET A 103 8.00 3.45 -21.44
CA MET A 103 6.83 4.35 -21.29
C MET A 103 7.12 5.63 -22.08
N THR A 104 6.31 5.88 -23.09
CA THR A 104 6.32 7.15 -23.81
C THR A 104 5.37 8.10 -23.10
N SER A 105 5.87 8.90 -22.18
CA SER A 105 5.08 10.00 -21.60
C SER A 105 4.79 11.02 -22.71
N LYS A 106 3.55 11.00 -23.22
CA LYS A 106 3.16 11.91 -24.31
C LYS A 106 2.91 13.35 -23.86
N LYS A 107 2.75 13.58 -22.55
CA LYS A 107 2.52 14.92 -21.97
C LYS A 107 3.16 14.99 -20.57
N PRO A 108 3.82 16.10 -20.22
CA PRO A 108 4.19 16.32 -18.83
C PRO A 108 2.92 16.28 -17.97
N PRO A 109 2.98 15.73 -16.73
CA PRO A 109 1.86 15.74 -15.83
C PRO A 109 1.37 17.18 -15.64
N LYS A 110 0.05 17.39 -15.68
CA LYS A 110 -0.54 18.71 -15.38
C LYS A 110 -0.11 19.09 -13.97
N ASN A 111 0.58 20.20 -13.87
CA ASN A 111 0.91 20.76 -12.57
C ASN A 111 -0.29 21.57 -12.08
N TYR A 112 -0.96 21.07 -11.05
CA TYR A 112 -2.08 21.76 -10.41
C TYR A 112 -1.56 22.76 -9.39
N ASP A 113 -2.23 23.90 -9.26
CA ASP A 113 -1.91 24.90 -8.23
C ASP A 113 -2.09 24.30 -6.83
N ALA A 114 -1.26 24.75 -5.88
CA ALA A 114 -1.31 24.32 -4.48
C ALA A 114 -2.71 24.49 -3.87
N LYS A 115 -3.42 25.56 -4.25
CA LYS A 115 -4.81 25.81 -3.80
C LYS A 115 -5.77 24.72 -4.25
N VAL A 116 -5.65 24.24 -5.49
CA VAL A 116 -6.50 23.17 -6.03
C VAL A 116 -6.21 21.85 -5.32
N LYS A 117 -4.93 21.55 -5.06
CA LYS A 117 -4.52 20.35 -4.34
C LYS A 117 -5.03 20.36 -2.90
N LEU A 118 -4.93 21.49 -2.20
CA LEU A 118 -5.44 21.66 -0.84
C LEU A 118 -6.96 21.51 -0.78
N ALA A 119 -7.69 22.19 -1.68
CA ALA A 119 -9.13 22.09 -1.75
C ALA A 119 -9.60 20.65 -2.01
N PHE A 120 -8.98 19.95 -2.98
CA PHE A 120 -9.27 18.55 -3.26
C PHE A 120 -9.01 17.66 -2.04
N SER A 121 -7.87 17.85 -1.36
CA SER A 121 -7.50 17.09 -0.16
C SER A 121 -8.49 17.29 0.97
N ALA A 122 -8.89 18.54 1.21
CA ALA A 122 -9.83 18.89 2.28
C ALA A 122 -11.22 18.27 2.02
N ILE A 123 -11.72 18.37 0.78
CA ILE A 123 -13.00 17.77 0.40
C ILE A 123 -12.95 16.25 0.52
N LEU A 124 -11.90 15.61 -0.02
CA LEU A 124 -11.77 14.16 0.03
C LEU A 124 -11.61 13.67 1.47
N CYS A 125 -10.82 14.37 2.30
CA CYS A 125 -10.70 14.08 3.72
C CYS A 125 -12.06 14.16 4.43
N ALA A 126 -12.82 15.22 4.23
CA ALA A 126 -14.13 15.41 4.84
C ALA A 126 -15.10 14.29 4.42
N VAL A 127 -15.16 13.95 3.14
CA VAL A 127 -16.01 12.87 2.61
C VAL A 127 -15.64 11.52 3.24
N LEU A 128 -14.34 11.17 3.27
CA LEU A 128 -13.90 9.89 3.83
C LEU A 128 -14.09 9.82 5.34
N CYS A 129 -13.86 10.91 6.07
CA CYS A 129 -14.13 10.95 7.52
C CYS A 129 -15.62 10.84 7.83
N PHE A 130 -16.48 11.39 6.97
CA PHE A 130 -17.93 11.27 7.12
C PHE A 130 -18.42 9.85 6.81
N LEU A 131 -17.89 9.22 5.76
CA LEU A 131 -18.24 7.85 5.39
C LEU A 131 -17.74 6.80 6.38
N PHE A 132 -16.55 7.03 6.96
CA PHE A 132 -15.88 6.10 7.86
C PHE A 132 -15.44 6.79 9.16
N PRO A 133 -16.37 7.13 10.08
CA PRO A 133 -16.05 7.90 11.27
C PRO A 133 -14.98 7.25 12.15
N VAL A 134 -14.99 5.93 12.28
CA VAL A 134 -14.02 5.17 13.10
C VAL A 134 -12.60 5.27 12.53
N ALA A 135 -12.46 5.37 11.21
CA ALA A 135 -11.18 5.51 10.52
C ALA A 135 -10.75 6.99 10.32
N SER A 136 -11.52 7.95 10.83
CA SER A 136 -11.23 9.40 10.68
C SER A 136 -9.83 9.80 11.11
N PRO A 137 -9.23 9.31 12.21
CA PRO A 137 -7.86 9.66 12.59
C PRO A 137 -6.84 9.28 11.52
N LEU A 138 -7.07 8.16 10.83
CA LEU A 138 -6.22 7.68 9.75
C LEU A 138 -6.29 8.60 8.52
N PHE A 139 -7.50 8.91 8.05
CA PHE A 139 -7.70 9.80 6.91
C PHE A 139 -7.21 11.21 7.21
N PHE A 140 -7.54 11.73 8.39
CA PHE A 140 -7.11 13.06 8.80
C PHE A 140 -5.57 13.18 8.81
N SER A 141 -4.85 12.21 9.39
CA SER A 141 -3.38 12.24 9.43
C SER A 141 -2.77 12.17 8.02
N LEU A 142 -3.36 11.38 7.11
CA LEU A 142 -2.92 11.27 5.72
C LEU A 142 -3.03 12.61 4.99
N PHE A 143 -4.21 13.25 5.05
CA PHE A 143 -4.47 14.50 4.36
C PHE A 143 -3.83 15.71 5.05
N LEU A 144 -3.62 15.66 6.36
CA LEU A 144 -2.81 16.66 7.08
C LEU A 144 -1.38 16.70 6.54
N GLY A 145 -0.78 15.54 6.26
CA GLY A 145 0.54 15.45 5.63
C GLY A 145 0.58 16.14 4.26
N VAL A 146 -0.50 16.00 3.47
CA VAL A 146 -0.67 16.71 2.20
C VAL A 146 -0.77 18.22 2.42
N ALA A 147 -1.59 18.66 3.38
CA ALA A 147 -1.78 20.07 3.69
C ALA A 147 -0.47 20.74 4.12
N VAL A 148 0.31 20.08 4.98
CA VAL A 148 1.64 20.55 5.38
C VAL A 148 2.57 20.71 4.19
N ARG A 149 2.56 19.73 3.26
CA ARG A 149 3.40 19.78 2.06
C ARG A 149 3.02 20.95 1.14
N GLU A 150 1.74 21.12 0.86
CA GLU A 150 1.25 22.11 -0.10
C GLU A 150 1.10 23.52 0.51
N SER A 151 1.22 23.66 1.83
CA SER A 151 1.13 24.96 2.54
C SER A 151 2.31 25.89 2.24
N GLY A 152 3.41 25.37 1.71
CA GLY A 152 4.64 26.14 1.50
C GLY A 152 5.45 26.44 2.79
N MET A 153 5.00 25.97 3.95
CA MET A 153 5.69 26.15 5.24
C MET A 153 6.87 25.18 5.37
N LYS A 154 7.98 25.54 4.74
CA LYS A 154 9.16 24.68 4.62
C LYS A 154 9.65 24.12 5.96
N HIS A 155 9.74 24.95 7.00
CA HIS A 155 10.22 24.50 8.32
C HIS A 155 9.32 23.42 8.95
N ILE A 156 8.00 23.54 8.81
CA ILE A 156 7.06 22.53 9.31
C ILE A 156 7.17 21.26 8.49
N TYR A 157 7.26 21.38 7.15
CA TYR A 157 7.46 20.25 6.27
C TYR A 157 8.76 19.48 6.58
N ASP A 158 9.89 20.20 6.73
CA ASP A 158 11.19 19.60 7.04
C ASP A 158 11.17 18.90 8.41
N PHE A 159 10.51 19.51 9.42
CA PHE A 159 10.34 18.90 10.74
C PHE A 159 9.50 17.61 10.66
N VAL A 160 8.35 17.65 10.01
CA VAL A 160 7.43 16.49 9.90
C VAL A 160 8.02 15.37 9.06
N SER A 161 8.65 15.70 7.93
CA SER A 161 9.21 14.70 7.01
C SER A 161 10.58 14.16 7.41
N GLY A 162 11.23 14.76 8.38
CA GLY A 162 12.53 14.37 8.92
C GLY A 162 12.44 13.94 10.39
N PRO A 163 12.72 14.84 11.35
CA PRO A 163 12.83 14.48 12.77
C PRO A 163 11.62 13.76 13.33
N LEU A 164 10.40 14.22 13.03
CA LEU A 164 9.19 13.61 13.54
C LEU A 164 8.98 12.22 12.94
N LEU A 165 9.18 12.06 11.62
CA LEU A 165 9.06 10.77 10.94
C LEU A 165 10.06 9.75 11.50
N TYR A 166 11.34 10.11 11.57
CA TYR A 166 12.38 9.19 12.05
C TYR A 166 12.24 8.90 13.54
N GLY A 167 11.91 9.90 14.36
CA GLY A 167 11.66 9.74 15.78
C GLY A 167 10.47 8.81 16.06
N SER A 168 9.35 9.03 15.36
CA SER A 168 8.15 8.17 15.49
C SER A 168 8.43 6.74 15.02
N THR A 169 9.17 6.56 13.92
CA THR A 169 9.55 5.25 13.40
C THR A 169 10.49 4.50 14.37
N PHE A 170 11.45 5.22 14.96
CA PHE A 170 12.35 4.67 15.97
C PHE A 170 11.59 4.23 17.22
N MET A 171 10.71 5.07 17.76
CA MET A 171 9.88 4.75 18.92
C MET A 171 8.96 3.56 18.64
N LEU A 172 8.34 3.51 17.46
CA LEU A 172 7.53 2.38 17.05
C LEU A 172 8.35 1.09 17.01
N GLY A 173 9.53 1.12 16.38
CA GLY A 173 10.43 -0.04 16.31
C GLY A 173 10.88 -0.50 17.69
N LEU A 174 11.22 0.42 18.59
CA LEU A 174 11.59 0.13 19.97
C LEU A 174 10.46 -0.57 20.73
N LEU A 175 9.25 0.01 20.68
CA LEU A 175 8.07 -0.54 21.37
C LEU A 175 7.72 -1.93 20.83
N LEU A 176 7.74 -2.11 19.50
CA LEU A 176 7.48 -3.41 18.89
C LEU A 176 8.56 -4.44 19.26
N GLY A 177 9.83 -4.03 19.31
CA GLY A 177 10.94 -4.89 19.74
C GLY A 177 10.77 -5.36 21.18
N VAL A 178 10.38 -4.47 22.10
CA VAL A 178 10.11 -4.81 23.51
C VAL A 178 8.90 -5.75 23.65
N LEU A 179 7.87 -5.57 22.83
CA LEU A 179 6.66 -6.41 22.83
C LEU A 179 6.84 -7.75 22.11
N CYS A 180 7.91 -7.89 21.31
CA CYS A 180 8.21 -9.10 20.55
C CYS A 180 8.87 -10.14 21.44
N ASP A 181 8.06 -11.02 22.07
CA ASP A 181 8.56 -12.15 22.85
C ASP A 181 8.85 -13.34 21.91
N ALA A 182 10.01 -14.00 22.10
CA ALA A 182 10.40 -15.18 21.34
C ALA A 182 9.38 -16.34 21.50
N HIS A 183 8.78 -16.49 22.68
CA HIS A 183 7.74 -17.49 22.93
C HIS A 183 6.47 -17.22 22.10
N LEU A 184 6.12 -15.95 21.89
CA LEU A 184 4.99 -15.59 21.03
C LEU A 184 5.25 -16.00 19.58
N LEU A 185 6.47 -15.83 19.06
CA LEU A 185 6.81 -16.16 17.67
C LEU A 185 6.79 -17.66 17.38
N LEU A 186 6.97 -18.50 18.41
CA LEU A 186 6.95 -19.97 18.30
C LEU A 186 5.55 -20.57 18.51
N ASP A 187 4.55 -19.76 18.85
CA ASP A 187 3.17 -20.22 19.00
C ASP A 187 2.62 -20.71 17.63
N PRO A 188 2.06 -21.93 17.55
CA PRO A 188 1.45 -22.44 16.33
C PRO A 188 0.36 -21.53 15.72
N LYS A 189 -0.33 -20.72 16.54
CA LYS A 189 -1.30 -19.74 16.06
C LYS A 189 -0.63 -18.61 15.27
N ILE A 190 0.53 -18.17 15.74
CA ILE A 190 1.30 -17.11 15.09
C ILE A 190 1.95 -17.63 13.79
N LEU A 191 2.37 -18.87 13.75
CA LEU A 191 2.85 -19.50 12.53
C LEU A 191 1.77 -19.50 11.44
N LYS A 192 0.50 -19.73 11.80
CA LYS A 192 -0.62 -19.59 10.86
C LYS A 192 -0.77 -18.16 10.34
N LEU A 193 -0.68 -17.16 11.23
CA LEU A 193 -0.74 -15.74 10.83
C LEU A 193 0.40 -15.38 9.88
N LEU A 194 1.58 -15.95 10.13
CA LEU A 194 2.77 -15.78 9.30
C LEU A 194 2.53 -16.31 7.88
N VAL A 195 2.06 -17.54 7.75
CA VAL A 195 1.73 -18.14 6.44
C VAL A 195 0.62 -17.35 5.73
N LEU A 196 -0.43 -16.94 6.45
CA LEU A 196 -1.53 -16.15 5.90
C LEU A 196 -1.05 -14.77 5.43
N GLY A 197 -0.22 -14.09 6.20
CA GLY A 197 0.35 -12.79 5.81
C GLY A 197 1.24 -12.89 4.56
N MET A 198 2.08 -13.95 4.46
CA MET A 198 2.84 -14.23 3.23
C MET A 198 1.93 -14.47 2.04
N GLY A 199 0.90 -15.29 2.23
CA GLY A 199 -0.10 -15.59 1.21
C GLY A 199 -0.81 -14.33 0.74
N ALA A 200 -1.22 -13.47 1.67
CA ALA A 200 -1.86 -12.19 1.38
C ALA A 200 -0.98 -11.29 0.50
N LEU A 201 0.30 -11.11 0.87
CA LEU A 201 1.26 -10.33 0.07
C LEU A 201 1.52 -10.93 -1.31
N LEU A 202 1.64 -12.25 -1.39
CA LEU A 202 1.83 -12.95 -2.66
C LEU A 202 0.63 -12.74 -3.58
N LEU A 203 -0.59 -12.90 -3.06
CA LEU A 203 -1.83 -12.67 -3.80
C LEU A 203 -1.97 -11.21 -4.26
N SER A 204 -1.61 -10.25 -3.40
CA SER A 204 -1.60 -8.83 -3.77
C SER A 204 -0.56 -8.53 -4.84
N GLY A 205 0.62 -9.14 -4.76
CA GLY A 205 1.64 -9.01 -5.80
C GLY A 205 1.18 -9.57 -7.15
N ILE A 206 0.54 -10.74 -7.16
CA ILE A 206 -0.07 -11.34 -8.36
C ILE A 206 -1.18 -10.42 -8.88
N GLY A 207 -2.08 -9.98 -8.02
CA GLY A 207 -3.16 -9.06 -8.36
C GLY A 207 -2.66 -7.76 -8.97
N GLY A 208 -1.63 -7.16 -8.38
CA GLY A 208 -0.99 -5.96 -8.92
C GLY A 208 -0.46 -6.17 -10.34
N ILE A 209 0.21 -7.30 -10.59
CA ILE A 209 0.69 -7.66 -11.93
C ILE A 209 -0.49 -7.86 -12.90
N ILE A 210 -1.55 -8.55 -12.48
CA ILE A 210 -2.78 -8.72 -13.30
C ILE A 210 -3.35 -7.33 -13.66
N GLY A 211 -3.47 -6.43 -12.68
CA GLY A 211 -3.88 -5.04 -12.93
C GLY A 211 -2.96 -4.32 -13.91
N GLY A 212 -1.66 -4.56 -13.83
CA GLY A 212 -0.68 -4.07 -14.80
C GLY A 212 -0.93 -4.60 -16.22
N TYR A 213 -1.29 -5.87 -16.38
CA TYR A 213 -1.68 -6.44 -17.67
C TYR A 213 -2.99 -5.85 -18.19
N ILE A 214 -3.99 -5.68 -17.34
CA ILE A 214 -5.25 -5.03 -17.72
C ILE A 214 -4.96 -3.65 -18.30
N MET A 215 -4.09 -2.88 -17.65
CA MET A 215 -3.69 -1.57 -18.14
C MET A 215 -2.89 -1.63 -19.44
N TYR A 216 -2.03 -2.64 -19.61
CA TYR A 216 -1.32 -2.89 -20.86
C TYR A 216 -2.30 -3.09 -22.03
N PHE A 217 -3.35 -3.89 -21.83
CA PHE A 217 -4.37 -4.12 -22.87
C PHE A 217 -5.20 -2.87 -23.13
N ILE A 218 -5.66 -2.14 -22.09
CA ILE A 218 -6.42 -0.90 -22.23
C ILE A 218 -5.61 0.16 -22.99
N LYS A 219 -4.32 0.29 -22.70
CA LYS A 219 -3.42 1.24 -23.39
C LYS A 219 -2.79 0.69 -24.68
N ARG A 220 -3.34 -0.39 -25.21
CA ARG A 220 -2.94 -1.01 -26.50
C ARG A 220 -1.43 -1.23 -26.60
N GLY A 221 -0.82 -1.78 -25.57
CA GLY A 221 0.61 -2.09 -25.55
C GLY A 221 1.53 -0.96 -25.12
N ASN A 222 1.03 0.24 -24.91
CA ASN A 222 1.82 1.43 -24.46
C ASN A 222 1.87 1.58 -22.93
N TYR A 223 1.89 0.46 -22.20
CA TYR A 223 2.00 0.45 -20.75
C TYR A 223 2.90 -0.69 -20.29
N ASN A 224 3.79 -0.41 -19.34
CA ASN A 224 4.65 -1.44 -18.79
C ASN A 224 3.93 -2.17 -17.65
N PRO A 225 3.59 -3.48 -17.79
CA PRO A 225 2.84 -4.22 -16.77
C PRO A 225 3.52 -4.28 -15.40
N VAL A 226 4.86 -4.09 -15.35
CA VAL A 226 5.62 -4.09 -14.09
C VAL A 226 5.17 -2.96 -13.15
N ILE A 227 4.58 -1.87 -13.67
CA ILE A 227 4.01 -0.80 -12.85
C ILE A 227 2.93 -1.35 -11.92
N GLY A 228 2.24 -2.42 -12.32
CA GLY A 228 1.20 -3.05 -11.51
C GLY A 228 1.66 -3.50 -10.13
N ILE A 229 2.91 -3.97 -9.98
CA ILE A 229 3.44 -4.37 -8.67
C ILE A 229 3.57 -3.18 -7.72
N ALA A 230 3.74 -1.97 -8.26
CA ALA A 230 3.85 -0.76 -7.46
C ALA A 230 2.50 -0.31 -6.85
N ALA A 231 1.38 -0.82 -7.37
CA ALA A 231 0.05 -0.56 -6.80
C ALA A 231 -0.14 -1.20 -5.41
N VAL A 232 0.67 -2.21 -5.06
CA VAL A 232 0.77 -2.71 -3.69
C VAL A 232 1.44 -1.62 -2.84
N SER A 233 0.77 -1.13 -1.80
CA SER A 233 1.01 0.18 -1.17
C SER A 233 2.24 0.34 -0.29
N CYS A 234 3.27 -0.51 -0.43
CA CYS A 234 4.55 -0.35 0.27
C CYS A 234 5.37 0.83 -0.30
N VAL A 235 5.09 2.04 0.16
CA VAL A 235 5.69 3.29 -0.34
C VAL A 235 7.08 3.51 0.26
N PRO A 236 8.10 3.87 -0.53
CA PRO A 236 8.21 3.85 -2.00
C PRO A 236 8.84 2.54 -2.51
N THR A 237 8.82 1.48 -1.70
CA THR A 237 9.62 0.27 -1.92
C THR A 237 9.23 -0.46 -3.20
N THR A 238 7.94 -0.74 -3.40
CA THR A 238 7.44 -1.48 -4.58
C THR A 238 7.66 -0.69 -5.87
N ALA A 239 7.53 0.63 -5.84
CA ALA A 239 7.84 1.49 -6.99
C ALA A 239 9.33 1.47 -7.35
N LYS A 240 10.23 1.51 -6.36
CA LYS A 240 11.68 1.37 -6.57
C LYS A 240 12.05 -0.03 -7.09
N VAL A 241 11.39 -1.07 -6.58
CA VAL A 241 11.56 -2.45 -7.05
C VAL A 241 11.14 -2.56 -8.52
N ALA A 242 9.99 -2.03 -8.90
CA ALA A 242 9.52 -1.98 -10.28
C ALA A 242 10.53 -1.31 -11.20
N GLN A 243 11.02 -0.12 -10.85
CA GLN A 243 12.04 0.60 -11.62
C GLN A 243 13.34 -0.20 -11.74
N LYS A 244 13.83 -0.78 -10.63
CA LYS A 244 15.07 -1.56 -10.60
C LYS A 244 15.02 -2.77 -11.54
N ILE A 245 13.84 -3.44 -11.63
CA ILE A 245 13.65 -4.58 -12.53
C ILE A 245 13.67 -4.13 -13.98
N VAL A 246 12.93 -3.08 -14.31
CA VAL A 246 12.81 -2.56 -15.67
C VAL A 246 14.16 -2.02 -16.17
N SER A 247 14.90 -1.29 -15.33
CA SER A 247 16.22 -0.75 -15.70
C SER A 247 17.26 -1.84 -15.98
N LYS A 248 17.12 -3.05 -15.39
CA LYS A 248 17.99 -4.18 -15.69
C LYS A 248 17.74 -4.76 -17.08
N ASP A 249 16.49 -4.76 -17.53
CA ASP A 249 16.11 -5.32 -18.83
C ASP A 249 16.21 -4.25 -19.95
N ASN A 250 15.96 -2.97 -19.62
CA ASN A 250 16.11 -1.83 -20.53
C ASN A 250 16.55 -0.56 -19.74
N PRO A 251 17.85 -0.19 -19.78
CA PRO A 251 18.35 1.00 -19.07
C PRO A 251 17.70 2.32 -19.50
N ASN A 252 17.15 2.38 -20.70
CA ASN A 252 16.49 3.57 -21.24
C ASN A 252 15.00 3.66 -20.86
N SER A 253 14.48 2.69 -20.13
CA SER A 253 13.08 2.68 -19.68
C SER A 253 12.98 3.24 -18.26
N PHE A 254 12.33 4.39 -18.12
CA PHE A 254 12.10 5.05 -16.84
C PHE A 254 10.62 5.05 -16.52
N ILE A 255 10.24 4.25 -15.53
CA ILE A 255 8.83 4.07 -15.10
C ILE A 255 8.56 4.58 -13.69
N LEU A 256 9.57 5.10 -12.99
CA LEU A 256 9.48 5.44 -11.57
C LEU A 256 8.35 6.43 -11.26
N GLY A 257 8.13 7.43 -12.11
CA GLY A 257 7.06 8.42 -11.92
C GLY A 257 5.69 7.78 -11.93
N ASP A 258 5.41 6.94 -12.94
CA ASP A 258 4.14 6.21 -13.05
C ASP A 258 3.98 5.19 -11.90
N ALA A 259 5.07 4.50 -11.53
CA ALA A 259 5.09 3.54 -10.44
C ALA A 259 4.85 4.21 -9.07
N LEU A 260 5.40 5.40 -8.83
CA LEU A 260 5.12 6.18 -7.61
C LEU A 260 3.67 6.65 -7.59
N GLY A 261 3.11 7.07 -8.72
CA GLY A 261 1.69 7.42 -8.81
C GLY A 261 0.78 6.23 -8.49
N ALA A 262 1.07 5.05 -9.04
CA ALA A 262 0.37 3.81 -8.72
C ALA A 262 0.47 3.46 -7.23
N ASN A 263 1.66 3.60 -6.66
CA ASN A 263 1.95 3.29 -5.27
C ASN A 263 1.15 4.18 -4.29
N ILE A 264 1.12 5.49 -4.53
CA ILE A 264 0.36 6.45 -3.72
C ILE A 264 -1.15 6.16 -3.79
N SER A 265 -1.65 5.84 -4.98
CA SER A 265 -3.06 5.47 -5.14
C SER A 265 -3.40 4.16 -4.42
N GLY A 266 -2.46 3.21 -4.36
CA GLY A 266 -2.57 2.00 -3.55
C GLY A 266 -2.78 2.32 -2.07
N VAL A 267 -2.03 3.26 -1.49
CA VAL A 267 -2.21 3.69 -0.08
C VAL A 267 -3.62 4.18 0.19
N ILE A 268 -4.18 4.98 -0.72
CA ILE A 268 -5.56 5.49 -0.57
C ILE A 268 -6.56 4.33 -0.61
N THR A 269 -6.36 3.37 -1.52
CA THR A 269 -7.23 2.20 -1.64
C THR A 269 -7.16 1.33 -0.38
N SER A 270 -5.96 1.04 0.13
CA SER A 270 -5.76 0.30 1.39
C SER A 270 -6.40 1.03 2.58
N ALA A 271 -6.30 2.38 2.63
CA ALA A 271 -6.93 3.19 3.67
C ALA A 271 -8.47 3.10 3.62
N ILE A 272 -9.06 3.12 2.43
CA ILE A 272 -10.51 2.94 2.24
C ILE A 272 -10.93 1.55 2.68
N ILE A 273 -10.21 0.49 2.29
CA ILE A 273 -10.51 -0.89 2.69
C ILE A 273 -10.40 -1.05 4.21
N THR A 274 -9.38 -0.45 4.83
CA THR A 274 -9.25 -0.37 6.29
C THR A 274 -10.50 0.24 6.92
N GLY A 275 -10.96 1.38 6.39
CA GLY A 275 -12.18 2.05 6.84
C GLY A 275 -13.42 1.15 6.72
N ILE A 276 -13.56 0.45 5.60
CA ILE A 276 -14.64 -0.51 5.36
C ILE A 276 -14.59 -1.65 6.39
N TYR A 277 -13.43 -2.28 6.58
CA TYR A 277 -13.27 -3.41 7.49
C TYR A 277 -13.58 -3.03 8.93
N ILE A 278 -13.03 -1.91 9.41
CA ILE A 278 -13.26 -1.45 10.79
C ILE A 278 -14.71 -1.05 11.03
N THR A 279 -15.39 -0.51 10.00
CA THR A 279 -16.77 -0.06 10.14
C THR A 279 -17.78 -1.21 10.00
N ILE A 280 -17.56 -2.15 9.08
CA ILE A 280 -18.56 -3.16 8.72
C ILE A 280 -18.39 -4.46 9.53
N ILE A 281 -17.16 -4.96 9.65
CA ILE A 281 -16.90 -6.29 10.26
C ILE A 281 -17.37 -6.42 11.71
N PRO A 282 -17.34 -5.38 12.57
CA PRO A 282 -17.88 -5.51 13.91
C PRO A 282 -19.38 -5.85 13.99
N TYR A 283 -20.13 -5.61 12.92
CA TYR A 283 -21.58 -5.84 12.82
C TYR A 283 -21.94 -7.13 12.09
N LEU A 284 -20.97 -7.83 11.51
CA LEU A 284 -21.11 -9.14 10.89
C LEU A 284 -20.74 -10.26 11.88
#